data_202c4cb47765e09f91f5e1ead13b03d7
#
_entry.id   202c4cb47765e09f91f5e1ead13b03d7
#
_cell.length_a   1.000
_cell.length_b   1.000
_cell.length_c   1.000
_cell.angle_alpha   90.00
_cell.angle_beta   90.00
_cell.angle_gamma   90.00
#
_symmetry.space_group_name_H-M   'P 1'
#
loop_
_entity.id
_entity.type
_entity.pdbx_description
1 polymer ?
#
loop_
_entity_poly.entity_id
_entity_poly.type
_entity_poly.pdbx_seq_one_letter_code
_entity_poly.pdbx_strand_id
1 'polypeptide(L)'
;MDPKIIVIITVPYLYGFFEVFMNLRQRSKNNVTTTNDKGSLWLLYGLITLGYALSFSIGATKIGRVYHWNTFFAIGMALVVIGFIIRMYSILTLNQYFTYSVAKVENHKIISTGLYKFIRHPGYLGQLIIFMGISISISNGLSVLLMMIPVTLGYLYRIKVEEKFMTDHLGVDYKHYQDRTKRIIPMLY
;
A
#
# COMPACT_ATOMS: atom_id res chain seq x y z
N MET A 1 11.19 28.70 -2.48
CA MET A 1 11.19 27.23 -2.62
C MET A 1 10.23 26.86 -3.75
N ASP A 2 10.62 26.00 -4.68
CA ASP A 2 9.73 25.60 -5.79
C ASP A 2 8.45 24.98 -5.21
N PRO A 3 7.25 25.39 -5.65
CA PRO A 3 5.97 24.82 -5.17
C PRO A 3 5.89 23.30 -5.25
N LYS A 4 6.54 22.70 -6.25
CA LYS A 4 6.59 21.24 -6.39
C LYS A 4 7.30 20.54 -5.24
N ILE A 5 8.38 21.15 -4.70
CA ILE A 5 9.09 20.61 -3.53
C ILE A 5 8.14 20.58 -2.33
N ILE A 6 7.36 21.65 -2.15
CA ILE A 6 6.36 21.70 -1.08
C ILE A 6 5.36 20.55 -1.23
N VAL A 7 4.82 20.35 -2.43
CA VAL A 7 3.87 19.27 -2.72
C VAL A 7 4.48 17.89 -2.47
N ILE A 8 5.70 17.64 -2.98
CA ILE A 8 6.40 16.36 -2.83
C ILE A 8 6.64 16.02 -1.34
N ILE A 9 6.91 17.03 -0.52
CA ILE A 9 7.10 16.84 0.92
C ILE A 9 5.75 16.69 1.63
N THR A 10 4.76 17.49 1.29
CA THR A 10 3.46 17.53 2.00
C THR A 10 2.60 16.31 1.73
N VAL A 11 2.58 15.80 0.49
CA VAL A 11 1.73 14.66 0.09
C VAL A 11 1.97 13.40 0.94
N PRO A 12 3.23 12.96 1.23
CA PRO A 12 3.46 11.84 2.14
C PRO A 12 2.89 12.02 3.54
N TYR A 13 3.00 13.24 4.11
CA TYR A 13 2.45 13.52 5.44
C TYR A 13 0.92 13.48 5.44
N LEU A 14 0.28 14.08 4.44
CA LEU A 14 -1.18 14.03 4.29
C LEU A 14 -1.67 12.60 4.12
N TYR A 15 -0.97 11.80 3.30
CA TYR A 15 -1.29 10.40 3.12
C TYR A 15 -1.07 9.59 4.41
N GLY A 16 0.01 9.80 5.12
CA GLY A 16 0.27 9.19 6.43
C GLY A 16 -0.81 9.53 7.46
N PHE A 17 -1.20 10.81 7.54
CA PHE A 17 -2.30 11.25 8.39
C PHE A 17 -3.63 10.56 8.02
N PHE A 18 -3.94 10.47 6.72
CA PHE A 18 -5.11 9.75 6.24
C PHE A 18 -5.09 8.28 6.68
N GLU A 19 -3.97 7.56 6.54
CA GLU A 19 -3.86 6.16 6.96
C GLU A 19 -4.04 5.99 8.48
N VAL A 20 -3.46 6.88 9.27
CA VAL A 20 -3.63 6.89 10.73
C VAL A 20 -5.10 7.15 11.10
N PHE A 21 -5.73 8.15 10.48
CA PHE A 21 -7.14 8.47 10.68
C PHE A 21 -8.03 7.27 10.36
N MET A 22 -7.81 6.62 9.22
CA MET A 22 -8.57 5.44 8.81
C MET A 22 -8.33 4.25 9.75
N ASN A 23 -7.11 4.06 10.26
CA ASN A 23 -6.81 3.03 11.25
C ASN A 23 -7.62 3.24 12.54
N LEU A 24 -7.61 4.45 13.07
CA LEU A 24 -8.37 4.80 14.28
C LEU A 24 -9.89 4.61 14.09
N ARG A 25 -10.41 5.08 12.95
CA ARG A 25 -11.83 4.94 12.61
C ARG A 25 -12.24 3.47 12.47
N GLN A 26 -11.42 2.63 11.86
CA GLN A 26 -11.75 1.23 11.67
C GLN A 26 -11.63 0.41 12.97
N ARG A 27 -10.66 0.70 13.83
CA ARG A 27 -10.57 0.07 15.16
C ARG A 27 -11.84 0.23 15.97
N SER A 28 -12.52 1.36 15.86
CA SER A 28 -13.79 1.64 16.55
C SER A 28 -14.97 0.83 16.00
N LYS A 29 -14.89 0.31 14.78
CA LYS A 29 -15.99 -0.40 14.10
C LYS A 29 -15.85 -1.92 14.12
N ASN A 30 -14.64 -2.43 14.31
CA ASN A 30 -14.33 -3.83 14.11
C ASN A 30 -14.33 -4.60 15.42
N ASN A 31 -15.19 -5.63 15.53
CA ASN A 31 -15.12 -6.64 16.57
C ASN A 31 -14.02 -7.65 16.18
N VAL A 32 -12.77 -7.32 16.50
CA VAL A 32 -11.62 -8.19 16.23
C VAL A 32 -11.60 -9.31 17.26
N THR A 33 -11.67 -10.56 16.81
CA THR A 33 -11.67 -11.76 17.67
C THR A 33 -10.28 -12.35 17.84
N THR A 34 -9.42 -12.27 16.82
CA THR A 34 -8.08 -12.86 16.85
C THR A 34 -7.13 -12.02 16.00
N THR A 35 -5.92 -11.79 16.50
CA THR A 35 -4.85 -11.10 15.79
C THR A 35 -3.60 -11.96 15.74
N ASN A 36 -2.92 -12.03 14.59
CA ASN A 36 -1.61 -12.69 14.48
C ASN A 36 -0.75 -12.00 13.43
N ASP A 37 -0.35 -10.79 13.73
CA ASP A 37 0.39 -9.94 12.79
C ASP A 37 1.88 -10.30 12.69
N LYS A 38 2.42 -11.07 13.64
CA LYS A 38 3.84 -11.49 13.69
C LYS A 38 4.84 -10.34 13.45
N GLY A 39 4.48 -9.12 13.85
CA GLY A 39 5.30 -7.93 13.63
C GLY A 39 5.35 -7.44 12.18
N SER A 40 4.58 -8.04 11.26
CA SER A 40 4.63 -7.69 9.83
C SER A 40 4.25 -6.24 9.56
N LEU A 41 3.36 -5.65 10.36
CA LEU A 41 2.96 -4.25 10.25
C LEU A 41 4.12 -3.31 10.64
N TRP A 42 4.83 -3.60 11.73
CA TRP A 42 5.97 -2.81 12.17
C TRP A 42 7.14 -2.90 11.19
N LEU A 43 7.40 -4.11 10.65
CA LEU A 43 8.39 -4.29 9.60
C LEU A 43 8.03 -3.47 8.36
N LEU A 44 6.76 -3.51 7.93
CA LEU A 44 6.29 -2.73 6.80
C LEU A 44 6.51 -1.22 7.02
N TYR A 45 6.13 -0.69 8.19
CA TYR A 45 6.35 0.72 8.51
C TYR A 45 7.84 1.09 8.55
N GLY A 46 8.69 0.21 9.08
CA GLY A 46 10.15 0.40 9.07
C GLY A 46 10.70 0.46 7.64
N LEU A 47 10.27 -0.45 6.76
CA LEU A 47 10.70 -0.47 5.35
C LEU A 47 10.16 0.71 4.55
N ILE A 48 8.94 1.16 4.81
CA ILE A 48 8.38 2.40 4.23
C ILE A 48 9.21 3.62 4.66
N THR A 49 9.50 3.74 5.96
CA THR A 49 10.32 4.84 6.50
C THR A 49 11.71 4.84 5.89
N LEU A 50 12.34 3.66 5.79
CA LEU A 50 13.63 3.49 5.13
C LEU A 50 13.57 3.92 3.66
N GLY A 51 12.54 3.47 2.92
CA GLY A 51 12.33 3.85 1.52
C GLY A 51 12.21 5.35 1.34
N TYR A 52 11.43 6.03 2.19
CA TYR A 52 11.34 7.49 2.19
C TYR A 52 12.69 8.14 2.47
N ALA A 53 13.38 7.74 3.55
CA ALA A 53 14.66 8.31 3.92
C ALA A 53 15.70 8.21 2.79
N LEU A 54 15.84 7.02 2.20
CA LEU A 54 16.77 6.79 1.10
C LEU A 54 16.38 7.55 -0.17
N SER A 55 15.10 7.49 -0.56
CA SER A 55 14.58 8.13 -1.77
C SER A 55 14.73 9.64 -1.74
N PHE A 56 14.38 10.28 -0.62
CA PHE A 56 14.48 11.72 -0.46
C PHE A 56 15.93 12.18 -0.32
N SER A 57 16.78 11.42 0.39
CA SER A 57 18.21 11.73 0.53
C SER A 57 18.91 11.75 -0.83
N ILE A 58 18.73 10.70 -1.67
CA ILE A 58 19.34 10.68 -3.01
C ILE A 58 18.69 11.69 -3.95
N GLY A 59 17.39 11.94 -3.81
CA GLY A 59 16.65 12.92 -4.59
C GLY A 59 17.13 14.35 -4.40
N ALA A 60 17.70 14.68 -3.23
CA ALA A 60 18.33 15.96 -2.96
C ALA A 60 19.68 16.14 -3.68
N THR A 61 20.26 15.06 -4.22
CA THR A 61 21.55 15.10 -4.94
C THR A 61 21.35 15.22 -6.45
N LYS A 62 22.46 15.38 -7.18
CA LYS A 62 22.46 15.33 -8.66
C LYS A 62 22.59 13.90 -9.22
N ILE A 63 22.92 12.92 -8.36
CA ILE A 63 23.16 11.53 -8.75
C ILE A 63 21.82 10.88 -9.14
N GLY A 64 21.74 10.34 -10.35
CA GLY A 64 20.51 9.69 -10.85
C GLY A 64 19.38 10.65 -11.24
N ARG A 65 19.65 11.98 -11.25
CA ARG A 65 18.66 12.99 -11.64
C ARG A 65 18.25 12.84 -13.10
N VAL A 66 16.96 12.87 -13.35
CA VAL A 66 16.37 12.88 -14.68
C VAL A 66 15.94 14.30 -15.00
N TYR A 67 16.27 14.77 -16.24
CA TYR A 67 15.80 16.06 -16.74
C TYR A 67 14.31 15.94 -17.11
N HIS A 68 13.56 17.05 -17.24
CA HIS A 68 12.10 17.09 -17.45
C HIS A 68 11.27 16.94 -16.16
N TRP A 69 11.69 17.60 -15.10
CA TRP A 69 11.02 17.54 -13.80
C TRP A 69 9.51 17.81 -13.85
N ASN A 70 9.05 18.74 -14.71
CA ASN A 70 7.62 19.05 -14.83
C ASN A 70 6.81 17.81 -15.25
N THR A 71 7.32 17.05 -16.22
CA THR A 71 6.67 15.84 -16.75
C THR A 71 6.64 14.75 -15.69
N PHE A 72 7.78 14.46 -15.06
CA PHE A 72 7.85 13.42 -14.03
C PHE A 72 7.04 13.78 -12.78
N PHE A 73 7.00 15.05 -12.41
CA PHE A 73 6.13 15.54 -11.32
C PHE A 73 4.65 15.30 -11.66
N ALA A 74 4.20 15.69 -12.86
CA ALA A 74 2.81 15.49 -13.29
C ALA A 74 2.43 13.99 -13.33
N ILE A 75 3.28 13.15 -13.91
CA ILE A 75 3.07 11.69 -13.95
C ILE A 75 3.01 11.13 -12.52
N GLY A 76 3.97 11.52 -11.66
CA GLY A 76 4.01 11.06 -10.28
C GLY A 76 2.75 11.44 -9.50
N MET A 77 2.28 12.69 -9.63
CA MET A 77 1.05 13.13 -8.96
C MET A 77 -0.20 12.43 -9.51
N ALA A 78 -0.26 12.18 -10.82
CA ALA A 78 -1.35 11.38 -11.39
C ALA A 78 -1.39 9.96 -10.82
N LEU A 79 -0.23 9.31 -10.68
CA LEU A 79 -0.14 7.99 -10.03
C LEU A 79 -0.55 8.04 -8.55
N VAL A 80 -0.18 9.08 -7.81
CA VAL A 80 -0.63 9.26 -6.41
C VAL A 80 -2.16 9.32 -6.35
N VAL A 81 -2.81 10.07 -7.22
CA VAL A 81 -4.27 10.18 -7.27
C VAL A 81 -4.91 8.83 -7.63
N ILE A 82 -4.40 8.15 -8.65
CA ILE A 82 -4.89 6.82 -9.07
C ILE A 82 -4.75 5.81 -7.93
N GLY A 83 -3.58 5.75 -7.32
CA GLY A 83 -3.31 4.84 -6.20
C GLY A 83 -4.22 5.12 -5.00
N PHE A 84 -4.46 6.41 -4.69
CA PHE A 84 -5.38 6.83 -3.63
C PHE A 84 -6.83 6.40 -3.91
N ILE A 85 -7.30 6.55 -5.14
CA ILE A 85 -8.64 6.10 -5.55
C ILE A 85 -8.77 4.58 -5.36
N ILE A 86 -7.77 3.81 -5.82
CA ILE A 86 -7.76 2.33 -5.65
C ILE A 86 -7.75 1.98 -4.16
N ARG A 87 -6.95 2.66 -3.35
CA ARG A 87 -6.86 2.44 -1.90
C ARG A 87 -8.19 2.71 -1.21
N MET A 88 -8.80 3.86 -1.47
CA MET A 88 -10.11 4.23 -0.93
C MET A 88 -11.19 3.24 -1.33
N TYR A 89 -11.27 2.91 -2.62
CA TYR A 89 -12.23 1.93 -3.12
C TYR A 89 -12.08 0.59 -2.39
N SER A 90 -10.84 0.13 -2.19
CA SER A 90 -10.56 -1.13 -1.50
C SER A 90 -11.02 -1.12 -0.05
N ILE A 91 -10.74 -0.03 0.68
CA ILE A 91 -11.17 0.13 2.08
C ILE A 91 -12.71 0.15 2.17
N LEU A 92 -13.37 0.90 1.30
CA LEU A 92 -14.82 1.03 1.30
C LEU A 92 -15.50 -0.30 0.93
N THR A 93 -14.93 -1.07 0.00
CA THR A 93 -15.47 -2.38 -0.41
C THR A 93 -15.37 -3.40 0.72
N LEU A 94 -14.26 -3.45 1.47
CA LEU A 94 -14.14 -4.33 2.63
C LEU A 94 -14.97 -3.87 3.82
N ASN A 95 -15.19 -2.56 3.96
CA ASN A 95 -15.98 -1.93 5.02
C ASN A 95 -15.61 -2.46 6.41
N GLN A 96 -16.52 -3.13 7.11
CA GLN A 96 -16.32 -3.68 8.45
C GLN A 96 -15.27 -4.80 8.52
N TYR A 97 -14.92 -5.43 7.41
CA TYR A 97 -13.90 -6.48 7.36
C TYR A 97 -12.49 -5.94 7.12
N PHE A 98 -12.36 -4.64 6.83
CA PHE A 98 -11.05 -4.02 6.66
C PHE A 98 -10.35 -3.85 8.01
N THR A 99 -9.13 -4.38 8.13
CA THR A 99 -8.26 -4.22 9.31
C THR A 99 -6.84 -3.85 8.89
N TYR A 100 -6.20 -3.00 9.69
CA TYR A 100 -4.77 -2.68 9.47
C TYR A 100 -3.84 -3.78 9.98
N SER A 101 -4.20 -4.46 11.05
CA SER A 101 -3.48 -5.63 11.53
C SER A 101 -4.00 -6.89 10.82
N VAL A 102 -3.20 -7.93 10.72
CA VAL A 102 -3.66 -9.25 10.31
C VAL A 102 -4.56 -9.79 11.40
N ALA A 103 -5.87 -9.78 11.14
CA ALA A 103 -6.88 -10.06 12.17
C ALA A 103 -8.12 -10.72 11.56
N LYS A 104 -8.80 -11.53 12.39
CA LYS A 104 -10.13 -12.05 12.07
C LYS A 104 -11.18 -11.18 12.78
N VAL A 105 -12.13 -10.72 12.01
CA VAL A 105 -13.32 -10.01 12.51
C VAL A 105 -14.43 -11.03 12.75
N GLU A 106 -15.32 -10.73 13.68
CA GLU A 106 -16.50 -11.56 13.93
C GLU A 106 -17.34 -11.74 12.67
N ASN A 107 -17.83 -12.95 12.42
CA ASN A 107 -18.57 -13.30 11.19
C ASN A 107 -17.85 -12.92 9.89
N HIS A 108 -16.52 -13.09 9.86
CA HIS A 108 -15.70 -12.72 8.71
C HIS A 108 -16.19 -13.41 7.43
N LYS A 109 -16.49 -12.60 6.41
CA LYS A 109 -16.88 -13.07 5.06
C LYS A 109 -15.80 -12.70 4.06
N ILE A 110 -15.55 -13.60 3.12
CA ILE A 110 -14.65 -13.32 2.00
C ILE A 110 -15.37 -12.40 1.02
N ILE A 111 -14.84 -11.19 0.84
CA ILE A 111 -15.34 -10.24 -0.14
C ILE A 111 -14.67 -10.53 -1.48
N SER A 112 -15.49 -10.88 -2.48
CA SER A 112 -15.05 -11.22 -3.84
C SER A 112 -15.74 -10.38 -4.92
N THR A 113 -16.09 -9.13 -4.58
CA THR A 113 -16.73 -8.17 -5.49
C THR A 113 -15.79 -7.04 -5.90
N GLY A 114 -16.12 -6.31 -6.96
CA GLY A 114 -15.31 -5.21 -7.46
C GLY A 114 -13.89 -5.65 -7.81
N LEU A 115 -12.87 -4.92 -7.36
CA LEU A 115 -11.46 -5.28 -7.58
C LEU A 115 -11.06 -6.61 -6.94
N TYR A 116 -11.71 -7.00 -5.83
CA TYR A 116 -11.49 -8.26 -5.13
C TYR A 116 -11.94 -9.50 -5.94
N LYS A 117 -12.65 -9.30 -7.05
CA LYS A 117 -12.96 -10.37 -8.00
C LYS A 117 -11.71 -10.83 -8.78
N PHE A 118 -10.74 -9.95 -8.96
CA PHE A 118 -9.56 -10.19 -9.80
C PHE A 118 -8.28 -10.35 -8.98
N ILE A 119 -8.12 -9.53 -7.93
CA ILE A 119 -6.92 -9.52 -7.07
C ILE A 119 -7.33 -9.48 -5.59
N ARG A 120 -6.54 -10.15 -4.75
CA ARG A 120 -6.82 -10.27 -3.31
C ARG A 120 -6.41 -9.04 -2.51
N HIS A 121 -5.40 -8.30 -2.98
CA HIS A 121 -4.81 -7.17 -2.26
C HIS A 121 -4.84 -5.85 -3.06
N PRO A 122 -6.03 -5.40 -3.55
CA PRO A 122 -6.12 -4.15 -4.32
C PRO A 122 -5.73 -2.93 -3.49
N GLY A 123 -5.94 -2.97 -2.17
CA GLY A 123 -5.49 -1.92 -1.27
C GLY A 123 -3.97 -1.77 -1.21
N TYR A 124 -3.23 -2.87 -1.29
CA TYR A 124 -1.76 -2.83 -1.36
C TYR A 124 -1.25 -2.39 -2.73
N LEU A 125 -1.95 -2.78 -3.80
CA LEU A 125 -1.68 -2.24 -5.14
C LEU A 125 -1.80 -0.71 -5.15
N GLY A 126 -2.89 -0.18 -4.59
CA GLY A 126 -3.09 1.27 -4.47
C GLY A 126 -1.94 1.96 -3.73
N GLN A 127 -1.49 1.39 -2.62
CA GLN A 127 -0.36 1.92 -1.84
C GLN A 127 0.96 1.87 -2.62
N LEU A 128 1.27 0.75 -3.31
CA LEU A 128 2.46 0.64 -4.16
C LEU A 128 2.46 1.69 -5.28
N ILE A 129 1.31 1.95 -5.89
CA ILE A 129 1.17 2.99 -6.91
C ILE A 129 1.40 4.39 -6.31
N ILE A 130 0.92 4.67 -5.08
CA ILE A 130 1.18 5.93 -4.39
C ILE A 130 2.69 6.12 -4.16
N PHE A 131 3.38 5.13 -3.60
CA PHE A 131 4.83 5.22 -3.34
C PHE A 131 5.64 5.37 -4.63
N MET A 132 5.25 4.67 -5.70
CA MET A 132 5.83 4.84 -7.03
C MET A 132 5.61 6.27 -7.54
N GLY A 133 4.40 6.82 -7.40
CA GLY A 133 4.07 8.18 -7.82
C GLY A 133 4.89 9.23 -7.07
N ILE A 134 5.00 9.11 -5.75
CA ILE A 134 5.81 10.01 -4.91
C ILE A 134 7.29 9.97 -5.36
N SER A 135 7.85 8.78 -5.55
CA SER A 135 9.27 8.65 -5.93
C SER A 135 9.56 9.13 -7.36
N ILE A 136 8.63 8.92 -8.30
CA ILE A 136 8.72 9.45 -9.67
C ILE A 136 8.68 10.97 -9.67
N SER A 137 7.85 11.60 -8.82
CA SER A 137 7.71 13.06 -8.76
C SER A 137 8.99 13.79 -8.32
N ILE A 138 9.92 13.08 -7.67
CA ILE A 138 11.26 13.59 -7.31
C ILE A 138 12.14 13.78 -8.57
N SER A 139 11.80 13.15 -9.68
CA SER A 139 12.56 13.18 -10.94
C SER A 139 13.99 12.67 -10.80
N ASN A 140 14.12 11.53 -10.11
CA ASN A 140 15.40 10.86 -9.88
C ASN A 140 15.20 9.34 -9.97
N GLY A 141 15.87 8.67 -10.92
CA GLY A 141 15.71 7.24 -11.16
C GLY A 141 16.13 6.36 -9.97
N LEU A 142 17.18 6.76 -9.25
CA LEU A 142 17.62 6.03 -8.04
C LEU A 142 16.62 6.20 -6.89
N SER A 143 15.97 7.35 -6.79
CA SER A 143 14.90 7.55 -5.79
C SER A 143 13.77 6.55 -5.98
N VAL A 144 13.41 6.22 -7.22
CA VAL A 144 12.38 5.22 -7.50
C VAL A 144 12.80 3.84 -7.00
N LEU A 145 14.02 3.41 -7.31
CA LEU A 145 14.54 2.10 -6.87
C LEU A 145 14.63 2.02 -5.34
N LEU A 146 15.18 3.06 -4.71
CA LEU A 146 15.38 3.11 -3.26
C LEU A 146 14.07 3.19 -2.48
N MET A 147 13.00 3.74 -3.07
CA MET A 147 11.66 3.67 -2.51
C MET A 147 11.04 2.30 -2.72
N MET A 148 11.01 1.84 -3.98
CA MET A 148 10.18 0.70 -4.35
C MET A 148 10.72 -0.64 -3.87
N ILE A 149 12.04 -0.82 -3.78
CA ILE A 149 12.62 -2.09 -3.32
C ILE A 149 12.20 -2.41 -1.88
N PRO A 150 12.51 -1.58 -0.85
CA PRO A 150 12.14 -1.90 0.52
C PRO A 150 10.61 -1.98 0.71
N VAL A 151 9.87 -1.06 0.11
CA VAL A 151 8.41 -1.03 0.22
C VAL A 151 7.78 -2.29 -0.37
N THR A 152 8.21 -2.72 -1.56
CA THR A 152 7.69 -3.93 -2.20
C THR A 152 8.02 -5.18 -1.37
N LEU A 153 9.24 -5.30 -0.85
CA LEU A 153 9.62 -6.41 0.03
C LEU A 153 8.73 -6.45 1.29
N GLY A 154 8.44 -5.29 1.88
CA GLY A 154 7.54 -5.18 3.03
C GLY A 154 6.14 -5.68 2.72
N TYR A 155 5.56 -5.27 1.59
CA TYR A 155 4.23 -5.75 1.17
C TYR A 155 4.21 -7.23 0.81
N LEU A 156 5.23 -7.75 0.14
CA LEU A 156 5.32 -9.18 -0.19
C LEU A 156 5.35 -10.04 1.09
N TYR A 157 6.13 -9.63 2.08
CA TYR A 157 6.14 -10.30 3.38
C TYR A 157 4.78 -10.21 4.08
N ARG A 158 4.18 -9.02 4.09
CA ARG A 158 2.87 -8.78 4.69
C ARG A 158 1.79 -9.65 4.06
N ILE A 159 1.72 -9.71 2.73
CA ILE A 159 0.79 -10.56 1.99
C ILE A 159 0.95 -12.03 2.39
N LYS A 160 2.19 -12.51 2.51
CA LYS A 160 2.47 -13.89 2.92
C LYS A 160 1.93 -14.20 4.31
N VAL A 161 2.10 -13.28 5.27
CA VAL A 161 1.59 -13.41 6.64
C VAL A 161 0.05 -13.40 6.65
N GLU A 162 -0.56 -12.45 5.94
CA GLU A 162 -2.01 -12.30 5.85
C GLU A 162 -2.67 -13.50 5.18
N GLU A 163 -2.17 -13.94 4.01
CA GLU A 163 -2.73 -15.08 3.30
C GLU A 163 -2.63 -16.38 4.11
N LYS A 164 -1.51 -16.59 4.83
CA LYS A 164 -1.38 -17.72 5.75
C LYS A 164 -2.43 -17.65 6.85
N PHE A 165 -2.56 -16.49 7.50
CA PHE A 165 -3.54 -16.30 8.57
C PHE A 165 -4.98 -16.54 8.07
N MET A 166 -5.34 -16.00 6.91
CA MET A 166 -6.67 -16.19 6.32
C MET A 166 -6.93 -17.66 5.96
N THR A 167 -5.92 -18.35 5.42
CA THR A 167 -6.03 -19.79 5.11
C THR A 167 -6.24 -20.62 6.38
N ASP A 168 -5.49 -20.31 7.44
CA ASP A 168 -5.58 -21.04 8.72
C ASP A 168 -6.96 -20.83 9.41
N HIS A 169 -7.63 -19.69 9.19
CA HIS A 169 -8.88 -19.33 9.86
C HIS A 169 -10.15 -19.52 9.01
N LEU A 170 -10.05 -19.38 7.69
CA LEU A 170 -11.20 -19.52 6.77
C LEU A 170 -11.13 -20.82 5.94
N GLY A 171 -10.03 -21.56 6.04
CA GLY A 171 -9.91 -22.91 5.49
C GLY A 171 -10.14 -23.00 3.98
N VAL A 172 -11.02 -23.91 3.59
CA VAL A 172 -11.30 -24.27 2.20
C VAL A 172 -11.87 -23.10 1.40
N ASP A 173 -12.70 -22.27 2.00
CA ASP A 173 -13.34 -21.14 1.31
C ASP A 173 -12.29 -20.12 0.85
N TYR A 174 -11.27 -19.85 1.68
CA TYR A 174 -10.20 -18.94 1.28
C TYR A 174 -9.29 -19.55 0.20
N LYS A 175 -9.05 -20.86 0.24
CA LYS A 175 -8.32 -21.56 -0.83
C LYS A 175 -9.04 -21.44 -2.17
N HIS A 176 -10.35 -21.69 -2.21
CA HIS A 176 -11.16 -21.50 -3.43
C HIS A 176 -11.12 -20.05 -3.94
N TYR A 177 -11.04 -19.08 -3.05
CA TYR A 177 -10.88 -17.69 -3.44
C TYR A 177 -9.47 -17.43 -4.03
N GLN A 178 -8.43 -18.05 -3.45
CA GLN A 178 -7.05 -17.95 -3.97
C GLN A 178 -6.91 -18.53 -5.38
N ASP A 179 -7.61 -19.64 -5.67
CA ASP A 179 -7.55 -20.31 -6.98
C ASP A 179 -8.12 -19.45 -8.12
N ARG A 180 -9.07 -18.56 -7.80
CA ARG A 180 -9.75 -17.68 -8.77
C ARG A 180 -9.17 -16.30 -8.92
N THR A 181 -8.26 -15.90 -8.02
CA THR A 181 -7.76 -14.53 -7.93
C THR A 181 -6.24 -14.49 -7.86
N LYS A 182 -5.65 -13.37 -8.28
CA LYS A 182 -4.22 -13.11 -8.14
C LYS A 182 -3.94 -12.27 -6.89
N ARG A 183 -2.68 -12.16 -6.47
CA ARG A 183 -2.33 -11.39 -5.27
C ARG A 183 -2.48 -9.89 -5.47
N ILE A 184 -1.71 -9.31 -6.40
CA ILE A 184 -1.63 -7.86 -6.61
C ILE A 184 -1.88 -7.51 -8.07
N ILE A 185 -1.21 -8.18 -9.02
CA ILE A 185 -1.26 -7.84 -10.44
C ILE A 185 -2.17 -8.83 -11.14
N PRO A 186 -3.27 -8.34 -11.79
CA PRO A 186 -4.15 -9.22 -12.55
C PRO A 186 -3.35 -10.03 -13.59
N MET A 187 -3.66 -11.30 -13.71
CA MET A 187 -3.05 -12.28 -14.63
C MET A 187 -1.58 -12.64 -14.37
N LEU A 188 -0.85 -11.95 -13.50
CA LEU A 188 0.58 -12.18 -13.24
C LEU A 188 0.85 -12.74 -11.84
N TYR A 189 0.53 -11.99 -10.79
CA TYR A 189 0.91 -12.30 -9.41
C TYR A 189 -0.21 -11.99 -8.40
#